data_7a6c14c2c9dcf322e92c5dce32ded21b
#
_entry.id   7a6c14c2c9dcf322e92c5dce32ded21b
#
_cell.length_a   1.000
_cell.length_b   1.000
_cell.length_c   1.000
_cell.angle_alpha   90.00
_cell.angle_beta   90.00
_cell.angle_gamma   90.00
#
_symmetry.space_group_name_H-M   'P 1'
#
loop_
_entity.id
_entity.type
_entity.pdbx_description
1 polymer ?
#
loop_
_entity_poly.entity_id
_entity_poly.type
_entity_poly.pdbx_seq_one_letter_code
_entity_poly.pdbx_strand_id
1 'polypeptide(L)'
;MNKTGWLTVNHLLQHSAIVLLTLCSAVVSPLVLVPAAAQQPDAARRHYERGAALLRKGDLAAASEAARKAIELNPSSAEAHHLLGMIYFKEKKPAQAVEAFTHALKLKSAYPDALNDLAEVYRIQGKSAEAEQALRRAIEIDPRHADSYFDLAKLYERRRDFAAATQTYQALLAAHPSHRDALYNLALLYEAQGESRETRETVGRLLKLDPKYADAWYLAGRMAEKTNDLVEAAYSYKQAIAAEPALVDAHYNLAFIHRSQGRPIEAEREFLEVLRYRPEYAEAHMNLGVIYTELNRLDEAEQSYERAVALKPDYAEAHYNLGVFYELHRKDLPKALAQYHKYLNLGGRDDRVERIVGTSGR
;
A
#
# COMPACT_ATOMS: atom_id res chain seq x y z
N MET A 1 -40.06 59.23 39.29
CA MET A 1 -40.75 60.50 38.83
C MET A 1 -41.51 60.14 37.58
N ASN A 2 -42.72 60.09 37.77
CA ASN A 2 -43.87 60.75 37.09
C ASN A 2 -44.14 60.32 35.67
N LYS A 3 -45.17 59.75 35.45
CA LYS A 3 -46.65 60.00 35.54
C LYS A 3 -47.19 59.93 34.12
N THR A 4 -48.08 59.03 33.92
CA THR A 4 -49.54 59.19 33.73
C THR A 4 -49.90 59.51 32.31
N GLY A 5 -50.92 58.98 31.68
CA GLY A 5 -52.17 58.36 32.05
C GLY A 5 -52.95 58.19 30.75
N TRP A 6 -53.76 57.17 30.64
CA TRP A 6 -55.22 57.14 30.80
C TRP A 6 -55.96 58.12 29.88
N LEU A 7 -56.95 57.76 29.08
CA LEU A 7 -58.26 57.13 29.26
C LEU A 7 -58.91 57.03 27.86
N THR A 8 -59.48 55.86 27.54
CA THR A 8 -60.97 55.58 27.53
C THR A 8 -61.81 56.45 26.57
N VAL A 9 -62.78 56.00 25.83
CA VAL A 9 -63.87 55.05 26.00
C VAL A 9 -64.77 55.12 24.73
N ASN A 10 -65.27 53.95 24.32
CA ASN A 10 -66.63 53.66 23.86
C ASN A 10 -67.51 54.67 23.01
N HIS A 11 -68.10 54.23 21.95
CA HIS A 11 -69.50 53.80 21.82
C HIS A 11 -69.98 53.72 20.36
N LEU A 12 -70.49 52.61 20.04
CA LEU A 12 -71.83 52.24 19.59
C LEU A 12 -72.22 52.43 18.12
N LEU A 13 -72.44 51.25 17.56
CA LEU A 13 -73.65 50.81 16.83
C LEU A 13 -74.06 51.50 15.54
N GLN A 14 -74.14 50.91 14.42
CA GLN A 14 -75.30 50.20 13.85
C GLN A 14 -75.21 50.11 12.30
N HIS A 15 -75.47 48.92 11.86
CA HIS A 15 -76.16 48.54 10.63
C HIS A 15 -75.79 49.16 9.27
N SER A 16 -75.20 48.28 8.38
CA SER A 16 -75.86 47.95 7.11
C SER A 16 -75.08 46.84 6.40
N ALA A 17 -75.79 45.79 6.06
CA ALA A 17 -75.33 44.67 5.24
C ALA A 17 -75.00 45.15 3.82
N ILE A 18 -73.74 44.95 3.40
CA ILE A 18 -73.42 44.97 2.00
C ILE A 18 -72.60 43.66 1.77
N VAL A 19 -73.20 42.78 1.01
CA VAL A 19 -72.62 41.61 0.47
C VAL A 19 -71.45 42.00 -0.46
N LEU A 20 -70.22 41.81 -0.03
CA LEU A 20 -69.08 41.89 -0.93
C LEU A 20 -68.57 40.46 -1.20
N LEU A 21 -68.80 40.00 -2.43
CA LEU A 21 -68.12 38.85 -3.03
C LEU A 21 -66.63 39.12 -2.93
N THR A 22 -65.91 38.42 -2.03
CA THR A 22 -64.48 38.28 -2.09
C THR A 22 -64.17 37.25 -3.14
N LEU A 23 -63.79 37.72 -4.31
CA LEU A 23 -63.03 36.95 -5.30
C LEU A 23 -61.69 36.52 -4.66
N CYS A 24 -61.63 35.25 -4.29
CA CYS A 24 -60.40 34.60 -3.93
C CYS A 24 -59.57 34.46 -5.22
N SER A 25 -58.73 35.45 -5.51
CA SER A 25 -57.67 35.31 -6.53
C SER A 25 -56.66 34.36 -6.01
N ALA A 26 -56.87 33.06 -6.33
CA ALA A 26 -55.81 32.08 -6.25
C ALA A 26 -54.68 32.55 -7.19
N VAL A 27 -53.59 33.02 -6.60
CA VAL A 27 -52.35 33.22 -7.31
C VAL A 27 -51.84 31.81 -7.71
N VAL A 28 -52.30 31.38 -8.87
CA VAL A 28 -51.68 30.24 -9.56
C VAL A 28 -50.29 30.74 -9.97
N SER A 29 -49.27 30.46 -9.14
CA SER A 29 -47.91 30.60 -9.59
C SER A 29 -47.76 29.85 -10.90
N PRO A 30 -47.30 30.48 -11.98
CA PRO A 30 -47.08 29.73 -13.21
C PRO A 30 -46.07 28.65 -12.90
N LEU A 31 -46.50 27.38 -13.01
CA LEU A 31 -45.59 26.26 -13.04
C LEU A 31 -44.70 26.50 -14.28
N VAL A 32 -43.50 27.04 -14.06
CA VAL A 32 -42.52 27.18 -15.13
C VAL A 32 -42.17 25.75 -15.52
N LEU A 33 -42.87 25.22 -16.55
CA LEU A 33 -42.48 24.01 -17.21
C LEU A 33 -41.09 24.28 -17.82
N VAL A 34 -40.03 23.89 -17.08
CA VAL A 34 -38.70 23.84 -17.65
C VAL A 34 -38.76 22.86 -18.80
N PRO A 35 -38.44 23.29 -20.04
CA PRO A 35 -38.54 22.39 -21.20
C PRO A 35 -37.74 21.14 -20.96
N ALA A 36 -38.25 19.96 -21.37
CA ALA A 36 -37.65 18.66 -21.15
C ALA A 36 -36.17 18.61 -21.59
N ALA A 37 -35.79 19.36 -22.61
CA ALA A 37 -34.41 19.53 -23.07
C ALA A 37 -33.49 20.21 -22.04
N ALA A 38 -34.02 21.12 -21.18
CA ALA A 38 -33.25 21.77 -20.11
C ALA A 38 -33.11 20.91 -18.86
N GLN A 39 -33.89 19.83 -18.72
CA GLN A 39 -33.82 18.88 -17.61
C GLN A 39 -32.87 17.69 -17.90
N GLN A 40 -32.52 17.45 -19.16
CA GLN A 40 -31.67 16.32 -19.58
C GLN A 40 -30.23 16.42 -19.05
N PRO A 41 -29.55 17.58 -19.07
CA PRO A 41 -28.19 17.70 -18.51
C PRO A 41 -28.13 17.41 -17.02
N ASP A 42 -29.12 17.86 -16.25
CA ASP A 42 -29.20 17.60 -14.81
C ASP A 42 -29.50 16.12 -14.51
N ALA A 43 -30.32 15.47 -15.36
CA ALA A 43 -30.58 14.04 -15.23
C ALA A 43 -29.33 13.20 -15.57
N ALA A 44 -28.63 13.51 -16.64
CA ALA A 44 -27.39 12.87 -17.01
C ALA A 44 -26.34 12.96 -15.89
N ARG A 45 -26.19 14.17 -15.33
CA ARG A 45 -25.27 14.42 -14.21
C ARG A 45 -25.64 13.60 -12.96
N ARG A 46 -26.92 13.56 -12.59
CA ARG A 46 -27.39 12.72 -11.45
C ARG A 46 -27.06 11.23 -11.66
N HIS A 47 -27.24 10.72 -12.87
CA HIS A 47 -26.89 9.33 -13.19
C HIS A 47 -25.38 9.10 -13.14
N TYR A 48 -24.56 10.03 -13.62
CA TYR A 48 -23.09 9.97 -13.48
C TYR A 48 -22.67 9.97 -11.99
N GLU A 49 -23.17 10.90 -11.19
CA GLU A 49 -22.86 10.98 -9.76
C GLU A 49 -23.28 9.71 -9.00
N ARG A 50 -24.46 9.15 -9.35
CA ARG A 50 -24.94 7.88 -8.82
C ARG A 50 -24.01 6.72 -9.23
N GLY A 51 -23.61 6.65 -10.48
CA GLY A 51 -22.69 5.65 -10.99
C GLY A 51 -21.34 5.70 -10.29
N ALA A 52 -20.76 6.90 -10.12
CA ALA A 52 -19.51 7.12 -9.40
C ALA A 52 -19.62 6.71 -7.92
N ALA A 53 -20.77 6.99 -7.28
CA ALA A 53 -21.00 6.56 -5.90
C ALA A 53 -21.12 5.04 -5.77
N LEU A 54 -21.78 4.37 -6.70
CA LEU A 54 -21.91 2.91 -6.76
C LEU A 54 -20.57 2.23 -7.04
N LEU A 55 -19.76 2.79 -7.92
CA LEU A 55 -18.40 2.32 -8.19
C LEU A 55 -17.54 2.34 -6.90
N ARG A 56 -17.62 3.42 -6.12
CA ARG A 56 -16.91 3.51 -4.83
C ARG A 56 -17.40 2.46 -3.81
N LYS A 57 -18.67 2.07 -3.88
CA LYS A 57 -19.24 1.00 -3.03
C LYS A 57 -18.93 -0.42 -3.55
N GLY A 58 -18.38 -0.55 -4.75
CA GLY A 58 -18.08 -1.82 -5.37
C GLY A 58 -19.27 -2.49 -6.07
N ASP A 59 -20.42 -1.84 -6.17
CA ASP A 59 -21.58 -2.34 -6.93
C ASP A 59 -21.39 -2.03 -8.42
N LEU A 60 -20.59 -2.88 -9.09
CA LEU A 60 -20.20 -2.66 -10.47
C LEU A 60 -21.37 -2.76 -11.44
N ALA A 61 -22.36 -3.64 -11.17
CA ALA A 61 -23.52 -3.82 -12.03
C ALA A 61 -24.41 -2.57 -12.04
N ALA A 62 -24.80 -2.08 -10.87
CA ALA A 62 -25.61 -0.87 -10.76
C ALA A 62 -24.82 0.39 -11.21
N ALA A 63 -23.49 0.44 -10.99
CA ALA A 63 -22.65 1.51 -11.51
C ALA A 63 -22.64 1.55 -13.05
N SER A 64 -22.54 0.38 -13.70
CA SER A 64 -22.54 0.27 -15.16
C SER A 64 -23.89 0.72 -15.76
N GLU A 65 -25.00 0.32 -15.14
CA GLU A 65 -26.34 0.77 -15.56
C GLU A 65 -26.46 2.30 -15.45
N ALA A 66 -26.05 2.87 -14.32
CA ALA A 66 -26.10 4.30 -14.10
C ALA A 66 -25.21 5.08 -15.07
N ALA A 67 -23.97 4.61 -15.32
CA ALA A 67 -23.05 5.23 -16.28
C ALA A 67 -23.61 5.20 -17.70
N ARG A 68 -24.18 4.08 -18.14
CA ARG A 68 -24.85 3.96 -19.45
C ARG A 68 -26.04 4.88 -19.57
N LYS A 69 -26.82 5.03 -18.50
CA LYS A 69 -27.95 5.98 -18.50
C LYS A 69 -27.48 7.42 -18.59
N ALA A 70 -26.37 7.76 -17.93
CA ALA A 70 -25.74 9.07 -18.08
C ALA A 70 -25.31 9.33 -19.53
N ILE A 71 -24.71 8.34 -20.19
CA ILE A 71 -24.30 8.42 -21.62
C ILE A 71 -25.50 8.52 -22.54
N GLU A 72 -26.57 7.74 -22.29
CA GLU A 72 -27.82 7.83 -23.07
C GLU A 72 -28.42 9.23 -23.05
N LEU A 73 -28.41 9.88 -21.86
CA LEU A 73 -28.93 11.23 -21.69
C LEU A 73 -27.97 12.32 -22.19
N ASN A 74 -26.67 12.09 -22.14
CA ASN A 74 -25.63 12.96 -22.68
C ASN A 74 -24.49 12.16 -23.33
N PRO A 75 -24.60 11.81 -24.60
CA PRO A 75 -23.59 11.03 -25.32
C PRO A 75 -22.23 11.73 -25.46
N SER A 76 -22.19 13.05 -25.28
CA SER A 76 -20.95 13.83 -25.35
C SER A 76 -20.26 14.03 -23.99
N SER A 77 -20.71 13.37 -22.93
CA SER A 77 -20.06 13.42 -21.63
C SER A 77 -18.79 12.56 -21.62
N ALA A 78 -17.64 13.20 -21.73
CA ALA A 78 -16.36 12.53 -21.59
C ALA A 78 -16.22 11.86 -20.20
N GLU A 79 -16.74 12.50 -19.16
CA GLU A 79 -16.71 12.01 -17.78
C GLU A 79 -17.55 10.73 -17.61
N ALA A 80 -18.70 10.62 -18.28
CA ALA A 80 -19.53 9.41 -18.23
C ALA A 80 -18.88 8.23 -18.97
N HIS A 81 -18.24 8.48 -20.11
CA HIS A 81 -17.46 7.46 -20.82
C HIS A 81 -16.22 7.05 -20.03
N HIS A 82 -15.52 7.98 -19.37
CA HIS A 82 -14.41 7.68 -18.48
C HIS A 82 -14.85 6.80 -17.30
N LEU A 83 -15.96 7.16 -16.63
CA LEU A 83 -16.55 6.36 -15.56
C LEU A 83 -16.87 4.92 -16.02
N LEU A 84 -17.45 4.78 -17.20
CA LEU A 84 -17.74 3.47 -17.77
C LEU A 84 -16.46 2.66 -18.03
N GLY A 85 -15.38 3.31 -18.47
CA GLY A 85 -14.05 2.72 -18.63
C GLY A 85 -13.50 2.19 -17.31
N MET A 86 -13.57 2.99 -16.25
CA MET A 86 -13.17 2.58 -14.89
C MET A 86 -13.97 1.37 -14.39
N ILE A 87 -15.27 1.34 -14.65
CA ILE A 87 -16.13 0.21 -14.29
C ILE A 87 -15.71 -1.06 -15.05
N TYR A 88 -15.53 -0.98 -16.37
CA TYR A 88 -15.07 -2.12 -17.17
C TYR A 88 -13.70 -2.62 -16.72
N PHE A 89 -12.81 -1.72 -16.32
CA PHE A 89 -11.53 -2.10 -15.77
C PHE A 89 -11.67 -2.90 -14.47
N LYS A 90 -12.52 -2.46 -13.55
CA LYS A 90 -12.85 -3.18 -12.30
C LYS A 90 -13.54 -4.53 -12.58
N GLU A 91 -14.35 -4.61 -13.61
CA GLU A 91 -14.97 -5.86 -14.07
C GLU A 91 -13.99 -6.81 -14.77
N LYS A 92 -12.71 -6.45 -14.88
CA LYS A 92 -11.67 -7.21 -15.62
C LYS A 92 -11.99 -7.37 -17.11
N LYS A 93 -12.56 -6.35 -17.73
CA LYS A 93 -12.91 -6.25 -19.14
C LYS A 93 -12.01 -5.24 -19.87
N PRO A 94 -10.72 -5.52 -20.05
CA PRO A 94 -9.74 -4.52 -20.50
C PRO A 94 -10.01 -3.98 -21.91
N ALA A 95 -10.54 -4.80 -22.82
CA ALA A 95 -10.87 -4.33 -24.17
C ALA A 95 -11.98 -3.25 -24.17
N GLN A 96 -13.03 -3.47 -23.37
CA GLN A 96 -14.13 -2.52 -23.23
C GLN A 96 -13.68 -1.26 -22.47
N ALA A 97 -12.77 -1.39 -21.49
CA ALA A 97 -12.17 -0.25 -20.81
C ALA A 97 -11.38 0.64 -21.78
N VAL A 98 -10.53 0.06 -22.63
CA VAL A 98 -9.81 0.81 -23.69
C VAL A 98 -10.76 1.56 -24.60
N GLU A 99 -11.84 0.90 -25.07
CA GLU A 99 -12.84 1.54 -25.94
C GLU A 99 -13.49 2.75 -25.25
N ALA A 100 -13.94 2.57 -24.02
CA ALA A 100 -14.61 3.62 -23.24
C ALA A 100 -13.66 4.80 -22.93
N PHE A 101 -12.41 4.55 -22.51
CA PHE A 101 -11.42 5.60 -22.30
C PHE A 101 -11.04 6.31 -23.59
N THR A 102 -10.88 5.57 -24.68
CA THR A 102 -10.61 6.16 -25.99
C THR A 102 -11.75 7.06 -26.45
N HIS A 103 -12.99 6.66 -26.18
CA HIS A 103 -14.16 7.49 -26.48
C HIS A 103 -14.19 8.76 -25.62
N ALA A 104 -13.89 8.67 -24.32
CA ALA A 104 -13.76 9.83 -23.46
C ALA A 104 -12.69 10.82 -23.99
N LEU A 105 -11.54 10.29 -24.44
CA LEU A 105 -10.45 11.09 -25.01
C LEU A 105 -10.76 11.69 -26.39
N LYS A 106 -11.64 11.09 -27.17
CA LYS A 106 -12.16 11.70 -28.40
C LYS A 106 -13.04 12.90 -28.11
N LEU A 107 -13.83 12.85 -27.04
CA LEU A 107 -14.70 13.94 -26.60
C LEU A 107 -13.93 15.04 -25.89
N LYS A 108 -12.94 14.67 -25.08
CA LYS A 108 -12.09 15.59 -24.32
C LYS A 108 -10.63 15.15 -24.41
N SER A 109 -9.91 15.70 -25.41
CA SER A 109 -8.55 15.28 -25.72
C SER A 109 -7.53 15.66 -24.61
N ALA A 110 -7.81 16.70 -23.83
CA ALA A 110 -7.04 17.13 -22.66
C ALA A 110 -7.70 16.58 -21.39
N TYR A 111 -7.51 15.28 -21.14
CA TYR A 111 -8.06 14.59 -19.98
C TYR A 111 -6.99 13.67 -19.35
N PRO A 112 -6.13 14.25 -18.47
CA PRO A 112 -5.02 13.51 -17.84
C PRO A 112 -5.46 12.23 -17.13
N ASP A 113 -6.55 12.28 -16.32
CA ASP A 113 -7.06 11.10 -15.61
C ASP A 113 -7.41 9.96 -16.56
N ALA A 114 -8.10 10.26 -17.67
CA ALA A 114 -8.47 9.23 -18.65
C ALA A 114 -7.26 8.63 -19.38
N LEU A 115 -6.22 9.44 -19.61
CA LEU A 115 -4.95 8.97 -20.18
C LEU A 115 -4.21 8.07 -19.17
N ASN A 116 -4.21 8.44 -17.90
CA ASN A 116 -3.59 7.66 -16.83
C ASN A 116 -4.28 6.30 -16.68
N ASP A 117 -5.59 6.28 -16.58
CA ASP A 117 -6.36 5.04 -16.47
C ASP A 117 -6.22 4.16 -17.72
N LEU A 118 -6.17 4.76 -18.93
CA LEU A 118 -5.89 4.04 -20.17
C LEU A 118 -4.49 3.40 -20.15
N ALA A 119 -3.50 4.11 -19.63
CA ALA A 119 -2.14 3.60 -19.48
C ALA A 119 -2.09 2.38 -18.55
N GLU A 120 -2.85 2.41 -17.45
CA GLU A 120 -2.93 1.25 -16.55
C GLU A 120 -3.55 0.03 -17.25
N VAL A 121 -4.58 0.23 -18.10
CA VAL A 121 -5.13 -0.87 -18.91
C VAL A 121 -4.09 -1.42 -19.90
N TYR A 122 -3.35 -0.54 -20.58
CA TYR A 122 -2.28 -0.95 -21.50
C TYR A 122 -1.17 -1.72 -20.77
N ARG A 123 -0.80 -1.27 -19.57
CA ARG A 123 0.18 -1.94 -18.71
C ARG A 123 -0.23 -3.39 -18.40
N ILE A 124 -1.50 -3.62 -18.02
CA ILE A 124 -2.01 -4.97 -17.74
C ILE A 124 -2.05 -5.84 -19.00
N GLN A 125 -2.26 -5.22 -20.17
CA GLN A 125 -2.20 -5.93 -21.46
C GLN A 125 -0.75 -6.19 -21.94
N GLY A 126 0.28 -5.77 -21.20
CA GLY A 126 1.68 -5.88 -21.61
C GLY A 126 2.10 -4.87 -22.69
N LYS A 127 1.26 -3.89 -23.01
CA LYS A 127 1.49 -2.84 -24.00
C LYS A 127 2.24 -1.67 -23.38
N SER A 128 3.51 -1.90 -23.02
CA SER A 128 4.29 -0.95 -22.23
C SER A 128 4.62 0.35 -22.99
N ALA A 129 4.73 0.31 -24.32
CA ALA A 129 5.01 1.50 -25.11
C ALA A 129 3.79 2.42 -25.19
N GLU A 130 2.60 1.85 -25.38
CA GLU A 130 1.35 2.59 -25.40
C GLU A 130 1.04 3.19 -24.02
N ALA A 131 1.33 2.44 -22.95
CA ALA A 131 1.20 2.95 -21.58
C ALA A 131 2.12 4.16 -21.34
N GLU A 132 3.39 4.07 -21.72
CA GLU A 132 4.34 5.19 -21.62
C GLU A 132 3.86 6.41 -22.39
N GLN A 133 3.41 6.22 -23.64
CA GLN A 133 2.92 7.31 -24.47
C GLN A 133 1.71 8.02 -23.83
N ALA A 134 0.77 7.28 -23.29
CA ALA A 134 -0.41 7.84 -22.63
C ALA A 134 -0.01 8.64 -21.37
N LEU A 135 0.89 8.10 -20.53
CA LEU A 135 1.36 8.78 -19.33
C LEU A 135 2.15 10.06 -19.65
N ARG A 136 3.05 10.02 -20.62
CA ARG A 136 3.78 11.22 -21.08
C ARG A 136 2.82 12.29 -21.60
N ARG A 137 1.80 11.90 -22.37
CA ARG A 137 0.78 12.84 -22.85
C ARG A 137 -0.03 13.43 -21.70
N ALA A 138 -0.37 12.65 -20.68
CA ALA A 138 -1.06 13.16 -19.48
C ALA A 138 -0.21 14.23 -18.77
N ILE A 139 1.09 13.98 -18.61
CA ILE A 139 2.07 14.92 -18.02
C ILE A 139 2.24 16.20 -18.89
N GLU A 140 2.25 16.07 -20.21
CA GLU A 140 2.31 17.22 -21.12
C GLU A 140 1.08 18.13 -20.98
N ILE A 141 -0.11 17.53 -20.77
CA ILE A 141 -1.36 18.26 -20.57
C ILE A 141 -1.42 18.92 -19.20
N ASP A 142 -1.04 18.16 -18.17
CA ASP A 142 -0.97 18.65 -16.79
C ASP A 142 0.37 18.28 -16.15
N PRO A 143 1.36 19.20 -16.17
CA PRO A 143 2.67 18.98 -15.54
C PRO A 143 2.63 18.82 -14.01
N ARG A 144 1.45 18.89 -13.41
CA ARG A 144 1.25 18.65 -11.98
C ARG A 144 0.41 17.40 -11.70
N HIS A 145 0.12 16.58 -12.69
CA HIS A 145 -0.65 15.34 -12.52
C HIS A 145 0.21 14.28 -11.86
N ALA A 146 0.16 14.20 -10.53
CA ALA A 146 1.04 13.34 -9.72
C ALA A 146 0.95 11.86 -10.09
N ASP A 147 -0.27 11.35 -10.31
CA ASP A 147 -0.52 9.94 -10.60
C ASP A 147 0.20 9.51 -11.90
N SER A 148 0.19 10.34 -12.93
CA SER A 148 0.87 10.01 -14.20
C SER A 148 2.39 9.95 -14.06
N TYR A 149 2.99 10.83 -13.26
CA TYR A 149 4.43 10.71 -12.95
C TYR A 149 4.73 9.44 -12.17
N PHE A 150 3.91 9.16 -11.15
CA PHE A 150 4.12 8.00 -10.30
C PHE A 150 4.01 6.71 -11.11
N ASP A 151 2.98 6.57 -11.92
CA ASP A 151 2.76 5.40 -12.76
C ASP A 151 3.81 5.25 -13.87
N LEU A 152 4.28 6.37 -14.43
CA LEU A 152 5.39 6.36 -15.40
C LEU A 152 6.69 5.88 -14.75
N ALA A 153 7.01 6.35 -13.55
CA ALA A 153 8.18 5.90 -12.81
C ALA A 153 8.09 4.40 -12.49
N LYS A 154 6.92 3.93 -12.05
CA LYS A 154 6.66 2.50 -11.81
C LYS A 154 6.77 1.66 -13.09
N LEU A 155 6.38 2.20 -14.24
CA LEU A 155 6.55 1.55 -15.53
C LEU A 155 8.04 1.37 -15.88
N TYR A 156 8.88 2.41 -15.66
CA TYR A 156 10.31 2.32 -15.85
C TYR A 156 11.00 1.35 -14.88
N GLU A 157 10.62 1.32 -13.61
CA GLU A 157 11.13 0.32 -12.66
C GLU A 157 10.91 -1.12 -13.16
N ARG A 158 9.70 -1.43 -13.64
CA ARG A 158 9.37 -2.75 -14.19
C ARG A 158 10.21 -3.13 -15.40
N ARG A 159 10.57 -2.14 -16.22
CA ARG A 159 11.45 -2.30 -17.38
C ARG A 159 12.92 -2.31 -16.99
N ARG A 160 13.23 -2.16 -15.69
CA ARG A 160 14.58 -1.99 -15.13
C ARG A 160 15.33 -0.77 -15.68
N ASP A 161 14.60 0.21 -16.19
CA ASP A 161 15.16 1.51 -16.55
C ASP A 161 15.20 2.41 -15.31
N PHE A 162 16.12 2.09 -14.42
CA PHE A 162 16.21 2.75 -13.12
C PHE A 162 16.60 4.24 -13.26
N ALA A 163 17.33 4.60 -14.29
CA ALA A 163 17.69 5.99 -14.55
C ALA A 163 16.44 6.83 -14.89
N ALA A 164 15.61 6.36 -15.82
CA ALA A 164 14.37 7.04 -16.18
C ALA A 164 13.38 7.06 -14.99
N ALA A 165 13.30 5.98 -14.20
CA ALA A 165 12.47 5.94 -12.99
C ALA A 165 12.90 6.99 -11.97
N THR A 166 14.21 7.09 -11.68
CA THR A 166 14.79 8.09 -10.77
C THR A 166 14.46 9.51 -11.21
N GLN A 167 14.70 9.84 -12.49
CA GLN A 167 14.40 11.16 -13.05
C GLN A 167 12.90 11.50 -12.94
N THR A 168 12.04 10.50 -13.19
CA THR A 168 10.58 10.69 -13.15
C THR A 168 10.10 10.93 -11.72
N TYR A 169 10.60 10.17 -10.70
CA TYR A 169 10.29 10.45 -9.30
C TYR A 169 10.84 11.80 -8.84
N GLN A 170 12.02 12.19 -9.28
CA GLN A 170 12.57 13.53 -8.98
C GLN A 170 11.67 14.63 -9.55
N ALA A 171 11.18 14.49 -10.78
CA ALA A 171 10.24 15.42 -11.40
C ALA A 171 8.91 15.48 -10.64
N LEU A 172 8.36 14.31 -10.22
CA LEU A 172 7.19 14.25 -9.35
C LEU A 172 7.42 15.02 -8.05
N LEU A 173 8.55 14.79 -7.39
CA LEU A 173 8.87 15.40 -6.11
C LEU A 173 9.25 16.90 -6.21
N ALA A 174 9.59 17.38 -7.40
CA ALA A 174 9.75 18.81 -7.66
C ALA A 174 8.38 19.53 -7.68
N ALA A 175 7.36 18.89 -8.27
CA ALA A 175 5.99 19.41 -8.29
C ALA A 175 5.22 19.13 -6.98
N HIS A 176 5.48 18.00 -6.35
CA HIS A 176 4.81 17.47 -5.14
C HIS A 176 5.83 17.02 -4.08
N PRO A 177 6.48 17.95 -3.36
CA PRO A 177 7.58 17.61 -2.44
C PRO A 177 7.19 16.70 -1.27
N SER A 178 5.87 16.60 -0.97
CA SER A 178 5.32 15.78 0.12
C SER A 178 4.72 14.45 -0.34
N HIS A 179 4.96 14.02 -1.58
CA HIS A 179 4.46 12.75 -2.07
C HIS A 179 5.24 11.59 -1.45
N ARG A 180 4.68 11.00 -0.39
CA ARG A 180 5.36 10.00 0.45
C ARG A 180 5.79 8.75 -0.32
N ASP A 181 4.89 8.19 -1.12
CA ASP A 181 5.20 6.96 -1.88
C ASP A 181 6.29 7.19 -2.93
N ALA A 182 6.35 8.39 -3.52
CA ALA A 182 7.44 8.74 -4.44
C ALA A 182 8.78 8.88 -3.70
N LEU A 183 8.79 9.48 -2.50
CA LEU A 183 9.99 9.53 -1.67
C LEU A 183 10.47 8.12 -1.29
N TYR A 184 9.55 7.24 -0.88
CA TYR A 184 9.91 5.88 -0.51
C TYR A 184 10.46 5.09 -1.70
N ASN A 185 9.77 5.09 -2.84
CA ASN A 185 10.24 4.38 -4.03
C ASN A 185 11.56 4.95 -4.57
N LEU A 186 11.75 6.27 -4.54
CA LEU A 186 13.02 6.89 -4.91
C LEU A 186 14.15 6.46 -3.97
N ALA A 187 13.89 6.38 -2.66
CA ALA A 187 14.87 5.91 -1.69
C ALA A 187 15.28 4.44 -1.95
N LEU A 188 14.30 3.59 -2.30
CA LEU A 188 14.58 2.19 -2.68
C LEU A 188 15.42 2.10 -3.96
N LEU A 189 15.16 2.96 -4.95
CA LEU A 189 15.96 3.01 -6.17
C LEU A 189 17.40 3.44 -5.87
N TYR A 190 17.60 4.47 -5.07
CA TYR A 190 18.94 4.89 -4.65
C TYR A 190 19.66 3.79 -3.86
N GLU A 191 18.94 3.10 -2.97
CA GLU A 191 19.52 1.96 -2.24
C GLU A 191 19.99 0.85 -3.18
N ALA A 192 19.17 0.49 -4.17
CA ALA A 192 19.50 -0.53 -5.16
C ALA A 192 20.68 -0.14 -6.06
N GLN A 193 20.90 1.16 -6.29
CA GLN A 193 22.01 1.72 -7.04
C GLN A 193 23.26 1.90 -6.18
N GLY A 194 23.16 1.70 -4.87
CA GLY A 194 24.28 1.90 -3.93
C GLY A 194 24.54 3.36 -3.56
N GLU A 195 23.63 4.27 -3.91
CA GLU A 195 23.71 5.70 -3.65
C GLU A 195 23.29 6.02 -2.23
N SER A 196 24.15 5.67 -1.26
CA SER A 196 23.87 5.69 0.17
C SER A 196 23.55 7.08 0.72
N ARG A 197 24.14 8.15 0.16
CA ARG A 197 23.88 9.51 0.58
C ARG A 197 22.46 9.94 0.18
N GLU A 198 22.12 9.76 -1.08
CA GLU A 198 20.83 10.10 -1.66
C GLU A 198 19.70 9.31 -0.99
N THR A 199 19.93 8.02 -0.69
CA THR A 199 19.01 7.18 0.08
C THR A 199 18.73 7.81 1.44
N ARG A 200 19.79 8.15 2.20
CA ARG A 200 19.66 8.75 3.54
C ARG A 200 18.93 10.08 3.52
N GLU A 201 19.26 10.95 2.58
CA GLU A 201 18.60 12.25 2.43
C GLU A 201 17.10 12.08 2.12
N THR A 202 16.76 11.14 1.23
CA THR A 202 15.38 10.89 0.81
C THR A 202 14.56 10.24 1.93
N VAL A 203 15.12 9.24 2.62
CA VAL A 203 14.51 8.63 3.82
C VAL A 203 14.29 9.69 4.91
N GLY A 204 15.29 10.53 5.17
CA GLY A 204 15.19 11.60 6.16
C GLY A 204 14.10 12.63 5.83
N ARG A 205 13.89 12.94 4.53
CA ARG A 205 12.76 13.78 4.07
C ARG A 205 11.42 13.09 4.34
N LEU A 206 11.31 11.80 4.02
CA LEU A 206 10.09 11.02 4.23
C LEU A 206 9.74 10.96 5.73
N LEU A 207 10.69 10.65 6.59
CA LEU A 207 10.47 10.54 8.03
C LEU A 207 10.16 11.87 8.72
N LYS A 208 10.59 13.00 8.13
CA LYS A 208 10.15 14.34 8.58
C LYS A 208 8.68 14.62 8.24
N LEU A 209 8.20 14.10 7.10
CA LEU A 209 6.81 14.25 6.67
C LEU A 209 5.89 13.28 7.41
N ASP A 210 6.33 12.05 7.58
CA ASP A 210 5.57 10.98 8.22
C ASP A 210 6.49 10.19 9.17
N PRO A 211 6.58 10.60 10.43
CA PRO A 211 7.38 9.90 11.44
C PRO A 211 6.90 8.48 11.76
N LYS A 212 5.73 8.09 11.26
CA LYS A 212 5.15 6.74 11.44
C LYS A 212 5.25 5.87 10.18
N TYR A 213 6.03 6.26 9.19
CA TYR A 213 6.24 5.45 8.00
C TYR A 213 7.17 4.27 8.32
N ALA A 214 6.60 3.10 8.64
CA ALA A 214 7.33 1.94 9.15
C ALA A 214 8.43 1.46 8.19
N ASP A 215 8.11 1.34 6.89
CA ASP A 215 9.07 0.89 5.88
C ASP A 215 10.27 1.85 5.73
N ALA A 216 10.07 3.16 5.92
CA ALA A 216 11.17 4.11 5.86
C ALA A 216 12.12 3.95 7.06
N TRP A 217 11.59 3.68 8.25
CA TRP A 217 12.39 3.33 9.42
C TRP A 217 13.12 2.00 9.23
N TYR A 218 12.46 1.01 8.65
CA TYR A 218 13.09 -0.26 8.33
C TYR A 218 14.25 -0.07 7.34
N LEU A 219 14.06 0.71 6.29
CA LEU A 219 15.12 1.07 5.34
C LEU A 219 16.27 1.81 6.00
N ALA A 220 15.98 2.76 6.92
CA ALA A 220 17.01 3.44 7.70
C ALA A 220 17.84 2.45 8.53
N GLY A 221 17.18 1.47 9.18
CA GLY A 221 17.85 0.41 9.92
C GLY A 221 18.80 -0.41 9.06
N ARG A 222 18.35 -0.85 7.90
CA ARG A 222 19.19 -1.59 6.93
C ARG A 222 20.41 -0.78 6.46
N MET A 223 20.23 0.52 6.25
CA MET A 223 21.33 1.41 5.87
C MET A 223 22.36 1.53 6.99
N ALA A 224 21.91 1.64 8.24
CA ALA A 224 22.78 1.69 9.40
C ALA A 224 23.55 0.36 9.59
N GLU A 225 22.91 -0.79 9.36
CA GLU A 225 23.60 -2.09 9.35
C GLU A 225 24.71 -2.16 8.29
N LYS A 226 24.46 -1.68 7.06
CA LYS A 226 25.48 -1.65 6.00
C LYS A 226 26.72 -0.84 6.38
N THR A 227 26.57 0.15 7.24
CA THR A 227 27.69 0.95 7.78
C THR A 227 28.17 0.47 9.14
N ASN A 228 27.69 -0.69 9.61
CA ASN A 228 27.96 -1.28 10.92
C ASN A 228 27.62 -0.37 12.12
N ASP A 229 26.69 0.57 11.92
CA ASP A 229 26.13 1.38 13.01
C ASP A 229 24.95 0.62 13.65
N LEU A 230 25.28 -0.36 14.49
CA LEU A 230 24.29 -1.21 15.14
C LEU A 230 23.42 -0.46 16.16
N VAL A 231 23.85 0.71 16.63
CA VAL A 231 23.06 1.54 17.54
C VAL A 231 21.92 2.21 16.78
N GLU A 232 22.26 2.88 15.68
CA GLU A 232 21.26 3.52 14.81
C GLU A 232 20.35 2.48 14.15
N ALA A 233 20.88 1.31 13.74
CA ALA A 233 20.09 0.21 13.18
C ALA A 233 19.03 -0.27 14.19
N ALA A 234 19.42 -0.56 15.44
CA ALA A 234 18.50 -0.98 16.48
C ALA A 234 17.45 0.08 16.81
N TYR A 235 17.84 1.35 16.83
CA TYR A 235 16.90 2.46 17.01
C TYR A 235 15.86 2.49 15.88
N SER A 236 16.33 2.45 14.64
CA SER A 236 15.47 2.52 13.45
C SER A 236 14.49 1.35 13.37
N TYR A 237 14.95 0.11 13.63
CA TYR A 237 14.05 -1.04 13.67
C TYR A 237 13.02 -0.95 14.80
N LYS A 238 13.37 -0.41 15.96
CA LYS A 238 12.40 -0.16 17.04
C LYS A 238 11.34 0.87 16.62
N GLN A 239 11.73 1.92 15.90
CA GLN A 239 10.77 2.89 15.36
C GLN A 239 9.86 2.23 14.31
N ALA A 240 10.40 1.38 13.43
CA ALA A 240 9.61 0.62 12.45
C ALA A 240 8.58 -0.27 13.14
N ILE A 241 8.98 -1.02 14.17
CA ILE A 241 8.10 -1.88 14.98
C ILE A 241 7.04 -1.06 15.74
N ALA A 242 7.42 0.11 16.27
CA ALA A 242 6.47 0.98 16.95
C ALA A 242 5.40 1.53 16.01
N ALA A 243 5.75 1.77 14.74
CA ALA A 243 4.82 2.22 13.70
C ALA A 243 3.96 1.06 13.15
N GLU A 244 4.57 -0.10 12.94
CA GLU A 244 3.91 -1.32 12.46
C GLU A 244 4.39 -2.54 13.26
N PRO A 245 3.66 -2.92 14.33
CA PRO A 245 4.06 -4.06 15.18
C PRO A 245 4.09 -5.41 14.46
N ALA A 246 3.48 -5.54 13.28
CA ALA A 246 3.49 -6.76 12.49
C ALA A 246 4.65 -6.84 11.48
N LEU A 247 5.58 -5.87 11.49
CA LEU A 247 6.71 -5.83 10.55
C LEU A 247 7.76 -6.87 10.96
N VAL A 248 7.53 -8.11 10.51
CA VAL A 248 8.32 -9.31 10.86
C VAL A 248 9.81 -9.12 10.60
N ASP A 249 10.17 -8.52 9.48
CA ASP A 249 11.56 -8.35 9.08
C ASP A 249 12.31 -7.39 10.02
N ALA A 250 11.63 -6.40 10.61
CA ALA A 250 12.23 -5.50 11.59
C ALA A 250 12.50 -6.23 12.93
N HIS A 251 11.57 -7.06 13.40
CA HIS A 251 11.78 -7.93 14.57
C HIS A 251 12.96 -8.88 14.33
N TYR A 252 12.98 -9.52 13.17
CA TYR A 252 14.02 -10.46 12.81
C TYR A 252 15.42 -9.81 12.85
N ASN A 253 15.59 -8.67 12.20
CA ASN A 253 16.87 -7.96 12.18
C ASN A 253 17.26 -7.40 13.56
N LEU A 254 16.29 -6.89 14.32
CA LEU A 254 16.53 -6.41 15.68
C LEU A 254 17.00 -7.55 16.60
N ALA A 255 16.45 -8.76 16.43
CA ALA A 255 16.88 -9.94 17.17
C ALA A 255 18.36 -10.26 16.92
N PHE A 256 18.83 -10.19 15.67
CA PHE A 256 20.25 -10.37 15.34
C PHE A 256 21.13 -9.31 15.99
N ILE A 257 20.72 -8.06 15.98
CA ILE A 257 21.46 -6.99 16.63
C ILE A 257 21.55 -7.24 18.14
N HIS A 258 20.46 -7.62 18.79
CA HIS A 258 20.47 -7.94 20.22
C HIS A 258 21.41 -9.12 20.53
N ARG A 259 21.36 -10.17 19.74
CA ARG A 259 22.26 -11.31 19.91
C ARG A 259 23.74 -10.92 19.74
N SER A 260 24.07 -10.15 18.69
CA SER A 260 25.45 -9.70 18.43
C SER A 260 26.01 -8.79 19.54
N GLN A 261 25.13 -8.13 20.29
CA GLN A 261 25.46 -7.33 21.45
C GLN A 261 25.50 -8.11 22.77
N GLY A 262 25.41 -9.47 22.73
CA GLY A 262 25.39 -10.31 23.92
C GLY A 262 24.11 -10.17 24.75
N ARG A 263 22.99 -9.88 24.13
CA ARG A 263 21.67 -9.73 24.75
C ARG A 263 20.69 -10.81 24.27
N PRO A 264 20.93 -12.08 24.64
CA PRO A 264 20.15 -13.21 24.12
C PRO A 264 18.68 -13.19 24.55
N ILE A 265 18.35 -12.63 25.73
CA ILE A 265 16.97 -12.55 26.22
C ILE A 265 16.13 -11.57 25.37
N GLU A 266 16.71 -10.44 24.98
CA GLU A 266 16.06 -9.50 24.08
C GLU A 266 15.94 -10.08 22.68
N ALA A 267 16.95 -10.80 22.21
CA ALA A 267 16.90 -11.50 20.93
C ALA A 267 15.80 -12.58 20.89
N GLU A 268 15.65 -13.36 21.97
CA GLU A 268 14.55 -14.32 22.15
C GLU A 268 13.19 -13.65 21.97
N ARG A 269 12.96 -12.51 22.66
CA ARG A 269 11.67 -11.81 22.55
C ARG A 269 11.34 -11.42 21.12
N GLU A 270 12.31 -10.87 20.42
CA GLU A 270 12.09 -10.43 19.04
C GLU A 270 11.84 -11.63 18.11
N PHE A 271 12.58 -12.76 18.23
CA PHE A 271 12.29 -13.96 17.46
C PHE A 271 10.93 -14.58 17.79
N LEU A 272 10.48 -14.51 19.04
CA LEU A 272 9.13 -14.96 19.42
C LEU A 272 8.04 -14.08 18.78
N GLU A 273 8.27 -12.75 18.65
CA GLU A 273 7.35 -11.89 17.91
C GLU A 273 7.35 -12.23 16.41
N VAL A 274 8.50 -12.56 15.81
CA VAL A 274 8.55 -13.11 14.44
C VAL A 274 7.63 -14.31 14.31
N LEU A 275 7.72 -15.29 15.24
CA LEU A 275 6.92 -16.51 15.20
C LEU A 275 5.44 -16.29 15.55
N ARG A 276 5.12 -15.25 16.29
CA ARG A 276 3.73 -14.85 16.55
C ARG A 276 3.01 -14.46 15.27
N TYR A 277 3.69 -13.75 14.36
CA TYR A 277 3.13 -13.32 13.08
C TYR A 277 3.35 -14.34 11.95
N ARG A 278 4.46 -15.10 12.00
CA ARG A 278 4.81 -16.16 11.04
C ARG A 278 5.23 -17.45 11.75
N PRO A 279 4.29 -18.26 12.24
CA PRO A 279 4.58 -19.48 13.03
C PRO A 279 5.44 -20.54 12.29
N GLU A 280 5.45 -20.49 10.98
CA GLU A 280 6.20 -21.44 10.12
C GLU A 280 7.50 -20.85 9.58
N TYR A 281 8.06 -19.84 10.26
CA TYR A 281 9.33 -19.24 9.82
C TYR A 281 10.52 -20.08 10.33
N ALA A 282 11.00 -21.00 9.47
CA ALA A 282 12.04 -21.96 9.82
C ALA A 282 13.33 -21.29 10.34
N GLU A 283 13.72 -20.16 9.74
CA GLU A 283 14.92 -19.41 10.13
C GLU A 283 14.80 -18.83 11.55
N ALA A 284 13.61 -18.41 11.97
CA ALA A 284 13.39 -17.92 13.34
C ALA A 284 13.46 -19.07 14.36
N HIS A 285 12.89 -20.24 14.04
CA HIS A 285 13.03 -21.42 14.87
C HIS A 285 14.48 -21.87 15.02
N MET A 286 15.26 -21.87 13.92
CA MET A 286 16.69 -22.21 13.96
C MET A 286 17.46 -21.24 14.86
N ASN A 287 17.23 -19.93 14.73
CA ASN A 287 17.89 -18.93 15.55
C ASN A 287 17.47 -18.99 17.04
N LEU A 288 16.20 -19.29 17.34
CA LEU A 288 15.78 -19.59 18.71
C LEU A 288 16.50 -20.81 19.29
N GLY A 289 16.71 -21.86 18.50
CA GLY A 289 17.53 -23.01 18.90
C GLY A 289 18.94 -22.59 19.33
N VAL A 290 19.58 -21.67 18.57
CA VAL A 290 20.88 -21.10 18.95
C VAL A 290 20.79 -20.30 20.24
N ILE A 291 19.82 -19.41 20.37
CA ILE A 291 19.61 -18.58 21.58
C ILE A 291 19.37 -19.48 22.81
N TYR A 292 18.51 -20.48 22.71
CA TYR A 292 18.25 -21.40 23.82
C TYR A 292 19.48 -22.23 24.21
N THR A 293 20.32 -22.59 23.21
CA THR A 293 21.61 -23.26 23.49
C THR A 293 22.54 -22.33 24.26
N GLU A 294 22.66 -21.05 23.88
CA GLU A 294 23.45 -20.03 24.57
C GLU A 294 22.95 -19.80 26.02
N LEU A 295 21.65 -19.89 26.23
CA LEU A 295 20.99 -19.77 27.56
C LEU A 295 21.01 -21.07 28.36
N ASN A 296 21.58 -22.18 27.86
CA ASN A 296 21.58 -23.52 28.44
C ASN A 296 20.16 -24.08 28.67
N ARG A 297 19.18 -23.66 27.87
CA ARG A 297 17.81 -24.16 27.84
C ARG A 297 17.70 -25.26 26.78
N LEU A 298 18.31 -26.39 27.07
CA LEU A 298 18.60 -27.41 26.07
C LEU A 298 17.36 -28.11 25.47
N ASP A 299 16.28 -28.28 26.23
CA ASP A 299 15.06 -28.91 25.73
C ASP A 299 14.33 -28.02 24.72
N GLU A 300 14.30 -26.72 24.99
CA GLU A 300 13.72 -25.73 24.11
C GLU A 300 14.58 -25.52 22.84
N ALA A 301 15.90 -25.62 23.00
CA ALA A 301 16.82 -25.62 21.86
C ALA A 301 16.56 -26.78 20.90
N GLU A 302 16.45 -28.02 21.44
CA GLU A 302 16.14 -29.21 20.64
C GLU A 302 14.86 -29.05 19.86
N GLN A 303 13.75 -28.69 20.56
CA GLN A 303 12.45 -28.47 19.94
C GLN A 303 12.51 -27.43 18.81
N SER A 304 13.22 -26.33 19.06
CA SER A 304 13.33 -25.25 18.08
C SER A 304 14.13 -25.68 16.82
N TYR A 305 15.26 -26.35 16.99
CA TYR A 305 16.00 -26.89 15.87
C TYR A 305 15.22 -27.97 15.10
N GLU A 306 14.57 -28.91 15.81
CA GLU A 306 13.74 -29.92 15.18
C GLU A 306 12.58 -29.30 14.39
N ARG A 307 11.98 -28.23 14.92
CA ARG A 307 10.92 -27.52 14.21
C ARG A 307 11.46 -26.84 12.94
N ALA A 308 12.64 -26.24 12.99
CA ALA A 308 13.28 -25.61 11.83
C ALA A 308 13.50 -26.60 10.68
N VAL A 309 14.08 -27.77 10.97
CA VAL A 309 14.34 -28.80 9.95
C VAL A 309 13.05 -29.51 9.48
N ALA A 310 12.00 -29.55 10.32
CA ALA A 310 10.71 -30.07 9.91
C ALA A 310 9.97 -29.13 8.96
N LEU A 311 10.05 -27.81 9.19
CA LEU A 311 9.43 -26.79 8.35
C LEU A 311 10.16 -26.63 7.00
N LYS A 312 11.50 -26.74 7.01
CA LYS A 312 12.35 -26.58 5.83
C LYS A 312 13.39 -27.70 5.78
N PRO A 313 13.03 -28.88 5.22
CA PRO A 313 13.91 -30.06 5.20
C PRO A 313 15.18 -29.92 4.38
N ASP A 314 15.27 -28.92 3.51
CA ASP A 314 16.42 -28.56 2.69
C ASP A 314 17.27 -27.42 3.30
N TYR A 315 17.04 -27.07 4.56
CA TYR A 315 17.76 -26.03 5.27
C TYR A 315 19.09 -26.58 5.84
N ALA A 316 20.12 -26.57 5.01
CA ALA A 316 21.44 -27.13 5.35
C ALA A 316 21.99 -26.60 6.68
N GLU A 317 21.95 -25.27 6.91
CA GLU A 317 22.45 -24.65 8.13
C GLU A 317 21.71 -25.13 9.39
N ALA A 318 20.40 -25.35 9.32
CA ALA A 318 19.63 -25.88 10.44
C ALA A 318 20.04 -27.32 10.78
N HIS A 319 20.30 -28.17 9.76
CA HIS A 319 20.84 -29.51 9.97
C HIS A 319 22.25 -29.49 10.58
N TYR A 320 23.09 -28.55 10.14
CA TYR A 320 24.42 -28.38 10.73
C TYR A 320 24.30 -28.01 12.23
N ASN A 321 23.51 -26.98 12.55
CA ASN A 321 23.34 -26.50 13.93
C ASN A 321 22.72 -27.58 14.83
N LEU A 322 21.72 -28.31 14.34
CA LEU A 322 21.12 -29.43 15.08
C LEU A 322 22.11 -30.57 15.28
N GLY A 323 22.96 -30.86 14.29
CA GLY A 323 24.04 -31.84 14.41
C GLY A 323 25.05 -31.45 15.50
N VAL A 324 25.52 -30.19 15.47
CA VAL A 324 26.41 -29.63 16.50
C VAL A 324 25.75 -29.67 17.89
N PHE A 325 24.47 -29.34 17.98
CA PHE A 325 23.72 -29.39 19.23
C PHE A 325 23.68 -30.83 19.81
N TYR A 326 23.35 -31.84 18.99
CA TYR A 326 23.34 -33.23 19.44
C TYR A 326 24.73 -33.69 19.85
N GLU A 327 25.76 -33.34 19.10
CA GLU A 327 27.15 -33.76 19.41
C GLU A 327 27.65 -33.15 20.73
N LEU A 328 27.51 -31.85 20.88
CA LEU A 328 28.15 -31.11 21.98
C LEU A 328 27.30 -31.03 23.25
N HIS A 329 25.98 -30.88 23.13
CA HIS A 329 25.11 -30.61 24.26
C HIS A 329 24.31 -31.84 24.71
N ARG A 330 23.84 -32.68 23.78
CA ARG A 330 23.10 -33.90 24.14
C ARG A 330 24.03 -35.13 24.22
N LYS A 331 25.23 -35.03 23.67
CA LYS A 331 26.18 -36.19 23.58
C LYS A 331 25.59 -37.40 22.84
N ASP A 332 24.69 -37.14 21.90
CA ASP A 332 24.01 -38.16 21.07
C ASP A 332 24.66 -38.17 19.68
N LEU A 333 25.76 -38.92 19.59
CA LEU A 333 26.49 -39.02 18.33
C LEU A 333 25.66 -39.63 17.19
N PRO A 334 24.80 -40.66 17.41
CA PRO A 334 23.94 -41.18 16.34
C PRO A 334 23.02 -40.11 15.74
N LYS A 335 22.34 -39.30 16.56
CA LYS A 335 21.52 -38.23 16.07
C LYS A 335 22.35 -37.13 15.38
N ALA A 336 23.51 -36.79 15.93
CA ALA A 336 24.41 -35.83 15.31
C ALA A 336 24.84 -36.27 13.90
N LEU A 337 25.27 -37.52 13.75
CA LEU A 337 25.66 -38.08 12.43
C LEU A 337 24.51 -38.04 11.43
N ALA A 338 23.28 -38.35 11.86
CA ALA A 338 22.11 -38.30 10.99
C ALA A 338 21.89 -36.91 10.42
N GLN A 339 22.10 -35.85 11.23
CA GLN A 339 21.96 -34.46 10.79
C GLN A 339 23.15 -34.00 9.92
N TYR A 340 24.35 -34.40 10.26
CA TYR A 340 25.54 -34.10 9.48
C TYR A 340 25.51 -34.75 8.08
N HIS A 341 24.99 -35.97 7.95
CA HIS A 341 24.73 -36.58 6.65
C HIS A 341 23.77 -35.77 5.80
N LYS A 342 22.67 -35.25 6.40
CA LYS A 342 21.74 -34.39 5.69
C LYS A 342 22.37 -33.08 5.26
N TYR A 343 23.16 -32.45 6.15
CA TYR A 343 23.91 -31.22 5.84
C TYR A 343 24.81 -31.39 4.62
N LEU A 344 25.63 -32.47 4.61
CA LEU A 344 26.55 -32.79 3.50
C LEU A 344 25.78 -33.09 2.20
N ASN A 345 24.69 -33.86 2.27
CA ASN A 345 23.85 -34.19 1.12
C ASN A 345 23.14 -32.94 0.51
N LEU A 346 22.92 -31.92 1.29
CA LEU A 346 22.39 -30.63 0.85
C LEU A 346 23.47 -29.68 0.30
N GLY A 347 24.70 -30.18 0.14
CA GLY A 347 25.85 -29.44 -0.43
C GLY A 347 26.64 -28.65 0.60
N GLY A 348 26.39 -28.88 1.89
CA GLY A 348 27.19 -28.29 2.98
C GLY A 348 28.64 -28.82 2.90
N ARG A 349 29.60 -27.99 3.29
CA ARG A 349 31.04 -28.33 3.30
C ARG A 349 31.63 -27.89 4.63
N ASP A 350 32.19 -28.83 5.37
CA ASP A 350 32.87 -28.60 6.63
C ASP A 350 33.83 -29.76 6.91
N ASP A 351 35.14 -29.48 6.91
CA ASP A 351 36.18 -30.50 7.07
C ASP A 351 36.06 -31.26 8.40
N ARG A 352 35.55 -30.67 9.45
CA ARG A 352 35.32 -31.31 10.74
C ARG A 352 34.17 -32.32 10.63
N VAL A 353 33.05 -31.91 10.04
CA VAL A 353 31.89 -32.76 9.83
C VAL A 353 32.22 -33.91 8.91
N GLU A 354 32.95 -33.68 7.80
CA GLU A 354 33.38 -34.73 6.86
C GLU A 354 34.25 -35.77 7.55
N ARG A 355 35.19 -35.35 8.44
CA ARG A 355 36.02 -36.29 9.23
C ARG A 355 35.17 -37.11 10.21
N ILE A 356 34.25 -36.45 10.95
CA ILE A 356 33.42 -37.16 11.92
C ILE A 356 32.56 -38.22 11.23
N VAL A 357 31.92 -37.86 10.11
CA VAL A 357 31.10 -38.80 9.32
C VAL A 357 31.95 -39.91 8.71
N GLY A 358 33.13 -39.59 8.14
CA GLY A 358 34.02 -40.55 7.52
C GLY A 358 34.67 -41.54 8.49
N THR A 359 34.90 -41.16 9.75
CA THR A 359 35.45 -42.05 10.80
C THR A 359 34.41 -42.95 11.46
N SER A 360 33.13 -42.53 11.45
CA SER A 360 32.03 -43.29 12.07
C SER A 360 31.46 -44.38 11.14
N GLY A 361 31.89 -44.43 9.87
CA GLY A 361 31.52 -45.47 8.90
C GLY A 361 32.52 -46.60 8.77
N ARG A 362 33.58 -46.60 9.59
CA ARG A 362 34.56 -47.69 9.72
C ARG A 362 34.39 -48.38 11.08
#